data_65fc7f924a5282acb820abdd02e56028
#
_entry.id   65fc7f924a5282acb820abdd02e56028
#
_cell.length_a   1.000
_cell.length_b   1.000
_cell.length_c   1.000
_cell.angle_alpha   90.00
_cell.angle_beta   90.00
_cell.angle_gamma   90.00
#
_symmetry.space_group_name_H-M   'P 1'
#
loop_
_entity.id
_entity.type
_entity.pdbx_description
1 polymer ?
#
loop_
_entity_poly.entity_id
_entity_poly.type
_entity_poly.pdbx_seq_one_letter_code
_entity_poly.pdbx_strand_id
1 'polypeptide(L)'
;PTEAIALDGIRRVVTYLDRAVTDGNDRGARWHMLMAALEGGMSIYMGLGPVHVLGHVFADSPLHHGALIAASMPPVMRFYQARGGDVLKSRLALLHDAMMLDTGTDLATGIARMNQRLGLSASVREMGYPSDDLDALTEYAVNVHFNATAPIRPSPAEYRDILAETLG
;
A
#
# COMPACT_ATOMS: atom_id res chain seq x y z
N PRO A 1 -12.40 17.14 -3.27
CA PRO A 1 -13.33 16.00 -3.54
C PRO A 1 -12.61 14.67 -3.57
N THR A 2 -11.49 14.54 -4.28
CA THR A 2 -10.76 13.27 -4.49
C THR A 2 -10.29 12.62 -3.18
N GLU A 3 -9.80 13.42 -2.23
CA GLU A 3 -9.41 12.89 -0.90
C GLU A 3 -10.60 12.25 -0.16
N ALA A 4 -11.77 12.89 -0.19
CA ALA A 4 -12.96 12.36 0.46
C ALA A 4 -13.40 11.03 -0.20
N ILE A 5 -13.31 10.93 -1.53
CA ILE A 5 -13.59 9.71 -2.30
C ILE A 5 -12.61 8.59 -1.90
N ALA A 6 -11.31 8.90 -1.85
CA ALA A 6 -10.29 7.92 -1.45
C ALA A 6 -10.51 7.41 -0.01
N LEU A 7 -10.84 8.30 0.93
CA LEU A 7 -11.10 7.93 2.31
C LEU A 7 -12.38 7.10 2.46
N ASP A 8 -13.43 7.34 1.64
CA ASP A 8 -14.62 6.49 1.62
C ASP A 8 -14.29 5.10 1.09
N GLY A 9 -13.50 5.01 0.02
CA GLY A 9 -12.99 3.74 -0.50
C GLY A 9 -12.24 2.91 0.54
N ILE A 10 -11.38 3.55 1.32
CA ILE A 10 -10.66 2.88 2.42
C ILE A 10 -11.64 2.35 3.48
N ARG A 11 -12.63 3.15 3.91
CA ARG A 11 -13.65 2.69 4.88
C ARG A 11 -14.44 1.49 4.35
N ARG A 12 -14.80 1.48 3.07
CA ARG A 12 -15.47 0.34 2.44
C ARG A 12 -14.59 -0.91 2.47
N VAL A 13 -13.31 -0.77 2.12
CA VAL A 13 -12.34 -1.90 2.16
C VAL A 13 -12.29 -2.48 3.57
N VAL A 14 -12.03 -1.66 4.59
CA VAL A 14 -11.88 -2.13 5.97
C VAL A 14 -13.16 -2.79 6.50
N THR A 15 -14.33 -2.28 6.09
CA THR A 15 -15.63 -2.79 6.58
C THR A 15 -16.06 -4.08 5.87
N TYR A 16 -15.78 -4.24 4.59
CA TYR A 16 -16.42 -5.29 3.78
C TYR A 16 -15.48 -6.30 3.15
N LEU A 17 -14.15 -6.05 3.11
CA LEU A 17 -13.22 -6.92 2.39
C LEU A 17 -13.15 -8.32 3.01
N ASP A 18 -13.07 -8.43 4.35
CA ASP A 18 -13.04 -9.71 5.04
C ASP A 18 -14.29 -10.56 4.70
N ARG A 19 -15.47 -9.92 4.64
CA ARG A 19 -16.73 -10.59 4.25
C ARG A 19 -16.69 -11.04 2.79
N ALA A 20 -16.23 -10.18 1.88
CA ALA A 20 -16.16 -10.50 0.46
C ALA A 20 -15.17 -11.64 0.17
N VAL A 21 -14.09 -11.77 0.97
CA VAL A 21 -13.12 -12.86 0.87
C VAL A 21 -13.68 -14.16 1.48
N THR A 22 -14.37 -14.06 2.61
CA THR A 22 -14.95 -15.23 3.31
C THR A 22 -16.11 -15.83 2.54
N ASP A 23 -17.00 -14.99 1.98
CA ASP A 23 -18.13 -15.42 1.15
C ASP A 23 -18.15 -14.62 -0.16
N GLY A 24 -17.63 -15.25 -1.21
CA GLY A 24 -17.64 -14.69 -2.57
C GLY A 24 -19.06 -14.47 -3.16
N ASN A 25 -20.12 -14.98 -2.53
CA ASN A 25 -21.52 -14.78 -2.91
C ASN A 25 -22.21 -13.66 -2.11
N ASP A 26 -21.56 -13.07 -1.11
CA ASP A 26 -22.08 -11.90 -0.40
C ASP A 26 -22.14 -10.69 -1.36
N ARG A 27 -23.30 -10.56 -2.03
CA ARG A 27 -23.51 -9.50 -3.03
C ARG A 27 -23.34 -8.09 -2.45
N GLY A 28 -23.70 -7.89 -1.17
CA GLY A 28 -23.54 -6.62 -0.49
C GLY A 28 -22.07 -6.26 -0.30
N ALA A 29 -21.28 -7.17 0.23
CA ALA A 29 -19.84 -6.98 0.40
C ALA A 29 -19.14 -6.78 -0.95
N ARG A 30 -19.48 -7.58 -1.97
CA ARG A 30 -18.92 -7.43 -3.33
C ARG A 30 -19.28 -6.08 -3.97
N TRP A 31 -20.49 -5.58 -3.76
CA TRP A 31 -20.88 -4.26 -4.25
C TRP A 31 -20.00 -3.18 -3.62
N HIS A 32 -19.76 -3.23 -2.30
CA HIS A 32 -18.88 -2.29 -1.63
C HIS A 32 -17.43 -2.39 -2.13
N MET A 33 -16.93 -3.59 -2.47
CA MET A 33 -15.60 -3.76 -3.04
C MET A 33 -15.50 -3.16 -4.45
N LEU A 34 -16.53 -3.31 -5.29
CA LEU A 34 -16.58 -2.66 -6.61
C LEU A 34 -16.61 -1.14 -6.50
N MET A 35 -17.38 -0.60 -5.53
CA MET A 35 -17.38 0.84 -5.26
C MET A 35 -16.01 1.33 -4.78
N ALA A 36 -15.37 0.62 -3.84
CA ALA A 36 -14.04 0.98 -3.37
C ALA A 36 -12.99 0.94 -4.50
N ALA A 37 -13.09 -0.03 -5.40
CA ALA A 37 -12.20 -0.12 -6.58
C ALA A 37 -12.43 1.08 -7.53
N LEU A 38 -13.69 1.47 -7.77
CA LEU A 38 -14.02 2.66 -8.56
C LEU A 38 -13.47 3.93 -7.90
N GLU A 39 -13.66 4.10 -6.60
CA GLU A 39 -13.19 5.25 -5.82
C GLU A 39 -11.65 5.33 -5.82
N GLY A 40 -10.96 4.19 -5.72
CA GLY A 40 -9.52 4.08 -5.89
C GLY A 40 -9.08 4.51 -7.28
N GLY A 41 -9.76 4.02 -8.34
CA GLY A 41 -9.52 4.41 -9.72
C GLY A 41 -9.72 5.90 -9.96
N MET A 42 -10.76 6.50 -9.38
CA MET A 42 -11.00 7.96 -9.45
C MET A 42 -9.92 8.77 -8.73
N SER A 43 -9.28 8.18 -7.72
CA SER A 43 -8.24 8.85 -6.92
C SER A 43 -6.84 8.79 -7.56
N ILE A 44 -6.65 7.97 -8.58
CA ILE A 44 -5.34 7.72 -9.21
C ILE A 44 -4.72 8.99 -9.83
N TYR A 45 -5.56 9.95 -10.20
CA TYR A 45 -5.12 11.25 -10.72
C TYR A 45 -4.32 12.09 -9.72
N MET A 46 -4.41 11.77 -8.43
CA MET A 46 -3.60 12.42 -7.39
C MET A 46 -2.15 11.93 -7.39
N GLY A 47 -1.88 10.87 -8.14
CA GLY A 47 -0.58 10.24 -8.26
C GLY A 47 -0.48 8.92 -7.49
N LEU A 48 0.55 8.15 -7.81
CA LEU A 48 0.71 6.78 -7.33
C LEU A 48 1.78 6.64 -6.22
N GLY A 49 2.89 7.34 -6.30
CA GLY A 49 3.94 7.36 -5.28
C GLY A 49 4.67 6.02 -5.04
N PRO A 50 5.43 5.93 -3.93
CA PRO A 50 6.37 4.84 -3.64
C PRO A 50 5.78 3.44 -3.60
N VAL A 51 4.56 3.24 -3.16
CA VAL A 51 3.93 1.90 -3.15
C VAL A 51 3.85 1.33 -4.57
N HIS A 52 3.44 2.14 -5.55
CA HIS A 52 3.39 1.72 -6.95
C HIS A 52 4.78 1.67 -7.60
N VAL A 53 5.74 2.50 -7.14
CA VAL A 53 7.15 2.34 -7.52
C VAL A 53 7.60 0.92 -7.23
N LEU A 54 7.36 0.42 -6.01
CA LEU A 54 7.75 -0.94 -5.64
C LEU A 54 6.99 -2.00 -6.45
N GLY A 55 5.70 -1.80 -6.69
CA GLY A 55 4.93 -2.69 -7.56
C GLY A 55 5.50 -2.81 -8.98
N HIS A 56 6.17 -1.76 -9.48
CA HIS A 56 6.87 -1.77 -10.76
C HIS A 56 8.29 -2.34 -10.67
N VAL A 57 8.99 -2.15 -9.54
CA VAL A 57 10.32 -2.75 -9.30
C VAL A 57 10.26 -4.27 -9.45
N PHE A 58 9.18 -4.90 -9.01
CA PHE A 58 8.99 -6.35 -9.04
C PHE A 58 8.16 -6.85 -10.24
N ALA A 59 7.86 -5.97 -11.22
CA ALA A 59 6.97 -6.29 -12.34
C ALA A 59 7.61 -7.20 -13.42
N ASP A 60 8.89 -7.45 -13.33
CA ASP A 60 9.60 -8.44 -14.17
C ASP A 60 9.30 -9.90 -13.79
N SER A 61 8.57 -10.09 -12.70
CA SER A 61 8.14 -11.40 -12.20
C SER A 61 6.69 -11.71 -12.58
N PRO A 62 6.27 -13.00 -12.55
CA PRO A 62 4.89 -13.40 -12.78
C PRO A 62 3.96 -13.12 -11.59
N LEU A 63 4.43 -12.41 -10.56
CA LEU A 63 3.69 -12.16 -9.33
C LEU A 63 2.54 -11.17 -9.56
N HIS A 64 1.43 -11.40 -8.86
CA HIS A 64 0.24 -10.59 -9.02
C HIS A 64 0.47 -9.17 -8.50
N HIS A 65 0.25 -8.16 -9.34
CA HIS A 65 0.51 -6.75 -9.03
C HIS A 65 -0.16 -6.30 -7.71
N GLY A 66 -1.42 -6.66 -7.49
CA GLY A 66 -2.12 -6.32 -6.24
C GLY A 66 -1.47 -6.91 -4.98
N ALA A 67 -0.89 -8.11 -5.06
CA ALA A 67 -0.17 -8.71 -3.95
C ALA A 67 1.16 -7.98 -3.68
N LEU A 68 1.88 -7.58 -4.74
CA LEU A 68 3.08 -6.75 -4.63
C LEU A 68 2.79 -5.40 -3.97
N ILE A 69 1.70 -4.74 -4.36
CA ILE A 69 1.22 -3.50 -3.75
C ILE A 69 0.91 -3.71 -2.26
N ALA A 70 0.18 -4.79 -1.93
CA ALA A 70 -0.18 -5.09 -0.54
C ALA A 70 1.04 -5.32 0.36
N ALA A 71 2.05 -6.07 -0.12
CA ALA A 71 3.30 -6.30 0.61
C ALA A 71 4.15 -5.03 0.75
N SER A 72 4.10 -4.14 -0.23
CA SER A 72 4.86 -2.87 -0.23
C SER A 72 4.25 -1.79 0.66
N MET A 73 2.96 -1.87 0.97
CA MET A 73 2.28 -0.82 1.75
C MET A 73 2.84 -0.63 3.16
N PRO A 74 3.02 -1.69 4.01
CA PRO A 74 3.50 -1.49 5.38
C PRO A 74 4.88 -0.82 5.46
N PRO A 75 5.92 -1.23 4.70
CA PRO A 75 7.22 -0.55 4.68
C PRO A 75 7.14 0.91 4.28
N VAL A 76 6.38 1.23 3.24
CA VAL A 76 6.19 2.61 2.78
C VAL A 76 5.45 3.46 3.82
N MET A 77 4.44 2.89 4.50
CA MET A 77 3.76 3.62 5.58
C MET A 77 4.68 3.89 6.76
N ARG A 78 5.56 2.96 7.15
CA ARG A 78 6.60 3.21 8.16
C ARG A 78 7.51 4.36 7.77
N PHE A 79 7.98 4.38 6.53
CA PHE A 79 8.77 5.50 6.01
C PHE A 79 8.02 6.83 6.15
N TYR A 80 6.77 6.92 5.71
CA TYR A 80 5.99 8.14 5.83
C TYR A 80 5.72 8.56 7.28
N GLN A 81 5.47 7.61 8.17
CA GLN A 81 5.27 7.88 9.60
C GLN A 81 6.55 8.42 10.25
N ALA A 82 7.71 7.91 9.87
CA ALA A 82 9.01 8.36 10.38
C ALA A 82 9.43 9.73 9.85
N ARG A 83 9.10 10.03 8.58
CA ARG A 83 9.56 11.24 7.87
C ARG A 83 8.55 12.38 7.85
N GLY A 84 7.30 12.10 8.25
CA GLY A 84 6.21 13.05 8.11
C GLY A 84 6.33 14.25 9.04
N GLY A 85 6.51 15.45 8.48
CA GLY A 85 6.25 16.71 9.17
C GLY A 85 4.76 16.92 9.42
N ASP A 86 4.37 18.09 9.97
CA ASP A 86 3.00 18.38 10.39
C ASP A 86 1.93 18.16 9.30
N VAL A 87 2.23 18.49 8.04
CA VAL A 87 1.29 18.32 6.92
C VAL A 87 1.01 16.84 6.66
N LEU A 88 2.04 16.00 6.63
CA LEU A 88 1.86 14.57 6.41
C LEU A 88 1.24 13.89 7.63
N LYS A 89 1.57 14.36 8.83
CA LYS A 89 0.98 13.85 10.07
C LYS A 89 -0.55 13.99 10.08
N SER A 90 -1.08 15.13 9.64
CA SER A 90 -2.54 15.32 9.55
C SER A 90 -3.19 14.38 8.53
N ARG A 91 -2.53 14.12 7.40
CA ARG A 91 -3.01 13.18 6.38
C ARG A 91 -2.98 11.73 6.87
N LEU A 92 -1.90 11.34 7.58
CA LEU A 92 -1.79 10.01 8.19
C LEU A 92 -2.87 9.81 9.27
N ALA A 93 -3.26 10.85 10.01
CA ALA A 93 -4.38 10.78 10.96
C ALA A 93 -5.71 10.52 10.25
N LEU A 94 -5.98 11.17 9.11
CA LEU A 94 -7.19 10.89 8.31
C LEU A 94 -7.21 9.44 7.77
N LEU A 95 -6.06 8.91 7.38
CA LEU A 95 -5.94 7.50 6.97
C LEU A 95 -6.19 6.55 8.14
N HIS A 96 -5.62 6.85 9.31
CA HIS A 96 -5.83 6.08 10.54
C HIS A 96 -7.31 5.98 10.89
N ASP A 97 -8.03 7.11 10.85
CA ASP A 97 -9.47 7.18 11.10
C ASP A 97 -10.26 6.41 10.03
N ALA A 98 -9.90 6.55 8.75
CA ALA A 98 -10.55 5.84 7.66
C ALA A 98 -10.36 4.33 7.74
N MET A 99 -9.20 3.89 8.24
CA MET A 99 -8.92 2.47 8.51
C MET A 99 -9.56 1.97 9.81
N MET A 100 -10.22 2.83 10.58
CA MET A 100 -10.87 2.49 11.86
C MET A 100 -9.92 1.76 12.83
N LEU A 101 -8.67 2.21 12.91
CA LEU A 101 -7.67 1.60 13.77
C LEU A 101 -7.85 2.02 15.23
N ASP A 102 -7.58 1.09 16.13
CA ASP A 102 -7.56 1.38 17.56
C ASP A 102 -6.45 2.37 17.94
N THR A 103 -6.68 3.15 18.98
CA THR A 103 -5.68 4.04 19.55
C THR A 103 -4.41 3.26 19.92
N GLY A 104 -3.26 3.69 19.39
CA GLY A 104 -1.97 3.03 19.61
C GLY A 104 -1.58 2.00 18.54
N THR A 105 -2.47 1.68 17.59
CA THR A 105 -2.10 0.90 16.40
C THR A 105 -1.68 1.87 15.30
N ASP A 106 -0.45 1.79 14.84
CA ASP A 106 0.03 2.58 13.70
C ASP A 106 -0.47 2.04 12.35
N LEU A 107 -0.44 2.87 11.30
CA LEU A 107 -0.96 2.53 9.97
C LEU A 107 -0.26 1.30 9.37
N ALA A 108 1.07 1.22 9.45
CA ALA A 108 1.83 0.11 8.88
C ALA A 108 1.44 -1.21 9.55
N THR A 109 1.34 -1.20 10.88
CA THR A 109 0.88 -2.36 11.67
C THR A 109 -0.56 -2.73 11.34
N GLY A 110 -1.46 -1.75 11.21
CA GLY A 110 -2.86 -1.98 10.84
C GLY A 110 -2.99 -2.65 9.46
N ILE A 111 -2.24 -2.17 8.47
CA ILE A 111 -2.22 -2.75 7.11
C ILE A 111 -1.62 -4.16 7.14
N ALA A 112 -0.50 -4.35 7.83
CA ALA A 112 0.14 -5.68 7.92
C ALA A 112 -0.80 -6.72 8.55
N ARG A 113 -1.51 -6.37 9.63
CA ARG A 113 -2.52 -7.24 10.24
C ARG A 113 -3.68 -7.54 9.30
N MET A 114 -4.14 -6.58 8.51
CA MET A 114 -5.17 -6.79 7.50
C MET A 114 -4.67 -7.77 6.43
N ASN A 115 -3.48 -7.57 5.88
CA ASN A 115 -2.87 -8.48 4.91
C ASN A 115 -2.78 -9.91 5.46
N GLN A 116 -2.32 -10.07 6.69
CA GLN A 116 -2.23 -11.37 7.36
C GLN A 116 -3.59 -12.06 7.48
N ARG A 117 -4.64 -11.34 7.92
CA ARG A 117 -6.00 -11.92 8.02
C ARG A 117 -6.54 -12.38 6.67
N LEU A 118 -6.17 -11.70 5.59
CA LEU A 118 -6.57 -12.01 4.22
C LEU A 118 -5.72 -13.12 3.59
N GLY A 119 -4.72 -13.65 4.30
CA GLY A 119 -3.82 -14.69 3.80
C GLY A 119 -2.83 -14.19 2.75
N LEU A 120 -2.56 -12.88 2.71
CA LEU A 120 -1.56 -12.31 1.82
C LEU A 120 -0.16 -12.48 2.42
N SER A 121 0.83 -12.75 1.55
CA SER A 121 2.23 -12.87 1.95
C SER A 121 2.75 -11.59 2.59
N ALA A 122 3.56 -11.73 3.63
CA ALA A 122 4.16 -10.59 4.32
C ALA A 122 5.33 -9.96 3.53
N SER A 123 5.95 -10.74 2.63
CA SER A 123 7.09 -10.29 1.83
C SER A 123 7.02 -10.80 0.40
N VAL A 124 7.78 -10.16 -0.48
CA VAL A 124 7.86 -10.55 -1.89
C VAL A 124 8.65 -11.85 -2.06
N ARG A 125 9.59 -12.13 -1.16
CA ARG A 125 10.32 -13.42 -1.12
C ARG A 125 9.40 -14.60 -0.82
N GLU A 126 8.45 -14.44 0.10
CA GLU A 126 7.43 -15.47 0.36
C GLU A 126 6.54 -15.75 -0.86
N MET A 127 6.40 -14.80 -1.76
CA MET A 127 5.69 -14.98 -3.04
C MET A 127 6.54 -15.69 -4.09
N GLY A 128 7.84 -15.93 -3.83
CA GLY A 128 8.76 -16.59 -4.74
C GLY A 128 9.55 -15.65 -5.67
N TYR A 129 9.69 -14.37 -5.34
CA TYR A 129 10.55 -13.45 -6.09
C TYR A 129 12.02 -13.91 -6.02
N PRO A 130 12.69 -14.09 -7.15
CA PRO A 130 13.98 -14.80 -7.18
C PRO A 130 15.19 -13.92 -6.86
N SER A 131 15.09 -12.59 -7.06
CA SER A 131 16.23 -11.67 -6.94
C SER A 131 16.29 -11.03 -5.55
N ASP A 132 17.51 -10.81 -5.07
CA ASP A 132 17.84 -10.02 -3.88
C ASP A 132 18.88 -8.93 -4.18
N ASP A 133 19.06 -8.59 -5.44
CA ASP A 133 19.94 -7.51 -5.90
C ASP A 133 19.34 -6.14 -5.53
N LEU A 134 19.51 -5.77 -4.26
CA LEU A 134 19.03 -4.50 -3.72
C LEU A 134 19.62 -3.27 -4.42
N ASP A 135 20.81 -3.37 -5.02
CA ASP A 135 21.42 -2.24 -5.71
C ASP A 135 20.69 -1.97 -7.03
N ALA A 136 20.46 -3.00 -7.83
CA ALA A 136 19.70 -2.89 -9.08
C ALA A 136 18.23 -2.47 -8.82
N LEU A 137 17.58 -3.06 -7.82
CA LEU A 137 16.20 -2.72 -7.45
C LEU A 137 16.11 -1.26 -6.97
N THR A 138 17.09 -0.78 -6.19
CA THR A 138 17.13 0.61 -5.73
C THR A 138 17.35 1.57 -6.90
N GLU A 139 18.29 1.28 -7.79
CA GLU A 139 18.51 2.09 -8.99
C GLU A 139 17.24 2.22 -9.84
N TYR A 140 16.52 1.11 -10.02
CA TYR A 140 15.25 1.13 -10.73
C TYR A 140 14.22 2.00 -9.98
N ALA A 141 14.04 1.78 -8.67
CA ALA A 141 13.05 2.48 -7.86
C ALA A 141 13.20 4.01 -7.92
N VAL A 142 14.42 4.53 -7.80
CA VAL A 142 14.66 5.99 -7.82
C VAL A 142 14.35 6.62 -9.17
N ASN A 143 14.33 5.85 -10.26
CA ASN A 143 14.11 6.34 -11.62
C ASN A 143 12.65 6.21 -12.10
N VAL A 144 11.77 5.51 -11.35
CA VAL A 144 10.36 5.37 -11.72
C VAL A 144 9.64 6.71 -11.64
N HIS A 145 8.91 7.06 -12.70
CA HIS A 145 8.23 8.36 -12.83
C HIS A 145 7.16 8.64 -11.75
N PHE A 146 6.60 7.62 -11.10
CA PHE A 146 5.64 7.79 -10.00
C PHE A 146 6.21 8.54 -8.79
N ASN A 147 7.54 8.64 -8.69
CA ASN A 147 8.21 9.48 -7.70
C ASN A 147 7.81 10.96 -7.78
N ALA A 148 7.40 11.43 -8.96
CA ALA A 148 7.03 12.83 -9.16
C ALA A 148 5.82 13.28 -8.36
N THR A 149 4.97 12.34 -7.95
CA THR A 149 3.74 12.61 -7.18
C THR A 149 3.82 12.14 -5.72
N ALA A 150 4.99 11.66 -5.29
CA ALA A 150 5.20 11.26 -3.90
C ALA A 150 5.15 12.49 -2.98
N PRO A 151 4.37 12.47 -1.87
CA PRO A 151 4.34 13.57 -0.91
C PRO A 151 5.69 13.81 -0.25
N ILE A 152 6.47 12.76 -0.03
CA ILE A 152 7.90 12.78 0.30
C ILE A 152 8.54 11.71 -0.57
N ARG A 153 9.48 12.12 -1.42
CA ARG A 153 10.25 11.19 -2.25
C ARG A 153 11.34 10.54 -1.40
N PRO A 154 11.40 9.20 -1.29
CA PRO A 154 12.50 8.53 -0.62
C PRO A 154 13.83 8.80 -1.35
N SER A 155 14.91 9.01 -0.58
CA SER A 155 16.27 8.99 -1.08
C SER A 155 16.69 7.58 -1.51
N PRO A 156 17.79 7.40 -2.25
CA PRO A 156 18.29 6.06 -2.59
C PRO A 156 18.50 5.15 -1.38
N ALA A 157 19.05 5.69 -0.28
CA ALA A 157 19.25 4.94 0.95
C ALA A 157 17.92 4.49 1.58
N GLU A 158 16.92 5.39 1.63
CA GLU A 158 15.59 5.08 2.14
C GLU A 158 14.85 4.07 1.25
N TYR A 159 15.01 4.16 -0.09
CA TYR A 159 14.48 3.12 -0.98
C TYR A 159 15.12 1.76 -0.74
N ARG A 160 16.43 1.72 -0.49
CA ARG A 160 17.13 0.47 -0.15
C ARG A 160 16.56 -0.17 1.11
N ASP A 161 16.32 0.62 2.15
CA ASP A 161 15.72 0.14 3.41
C ASP A 161 14.29 -0.37 3.20
N ILE A 162 13.46 0.39 2.47
CA ILE A 162 12.07 0.00 2.13
C ILE A 162 12.05 -1.29 1.30
N LEU A 163 12.95 -1.41 0.32
CA LEU A 163 13.07 -2.60 -0.52
C LEU A 163 13.54 -3.82 0.27
N ALA A 164 14.54 -3.65 1.15
CA ALA A 164 15.02 -4.74 2.01
C ALA A 164 13.88 -5.27 2.88
N GLU A 165 13.08 -4.38 3.48
CA GLU A 165 11.93 -4.76 4.29
C GLU A 165 10.81 -5.40 3.45
N THR A 166 10.56 -4.93 2.22
CA THR A 166 9.56 -5.49 1.31
C THR A 166 9.95 -6.89 0.82
N LEU A 167 11.25 -7.11 0.61
CA LEU A 167 11.77 -8.42 0.22
C LEU A 167 11.62 -9.45 1.36
N GLY A 168 11.88 -9.10 2.61
CA GLY A 168 11.81 -9.97 3.79
C GLY A 168 13.12 -10.64 4.14
#